data_95aeb8ffa43eeb7d532b9e32cfc44823
#
_entry.id   95aeb8ffa43eeb7d532b9e32cfc44823
#
_cell.length_a   1.000
_cell.length_b   1.000
_cell.length_c   1.000
_cell.angle_alpha   90.00
_cell.angle_beta   90.00
_cell.angle_gamma   90.00
#
_symmetry.space_group_name_H-M   'P 1'
#
loop_
_entity.id
_entity.type
_entity.pdbx_description
1 polymer ?
#
loop_
_entity_poly.entity_id
_entity_poly.type
_entity_poly.pdbx_seq_one_letter_code
_entity_poly.pdbx_strand_id
1 'polypeptide(L)'
;MKLGLQLGYWGAQPPTNHAELVSVAEEVGFDTMFTAEAWGSDAYTPLAWWGRETTRMRLGTSVIQLSARTPTACAMAALTLDHLSGGRHILGLGVSGPQVVEGWYGQKFPKPLARTREYIDIIRQVWAREAPVHSDGPHYPLPLTGEGTTGLGKNLKPITHPLRPDIPIMLGAEGPKNVALAAEIADGWLPIFYSPRIATMYNEWLDEGFARPGARHTRETFEICATAQVVVTDDRPAIMELMKPHLALYVGGMGAEGTNFHADVYRRMGYAEVVDEVTKLFRSDRKDEAAKV
;
A
#
# COMPACT_ATOMS: atom_id res chain seq x y z
N MET A 1 21.00 -7.13 -0.03
CA MET A 1 19.85 -6.26 0.27
C MET A 1 19.50 -5.52 -1.01
N LYS A 2 18.21 -5.42 -1.35
CA LYS A 2 17.74 -4.59 -2.47
C LYS A 2 17.40 -3.21 -1.96
N LEU A 3 17.62 -2.17 -2.75
CA LEU A 3 17.23 -0.79 -2.43
C LEU A 3 16.10 -0.36 -3.35
N GLY A 4 15.07 0.26 -2.77
CA GLY A 4 13.96 0.86 -3.49
C GLY A 4 13.93 2.37 -3.31
N LEU A 5 13.51 3.11 -4.35
CA LEU A 5 13.27 4.55 -4.31
C LEU A 5 11.79 4.79 -4.03
N GLN A 6 11.47 5.41 -2.89
CA GLN A 6 10.09 5.79 -2.56
C GLN A 6 9.83 7.24 -2.97
N LEU A 7 9.03 7.44 -4.01
CA LEU A 7 8.62 8.77 -4.48
C LEU A 7 7.36 9.29 -3.76
N GLY A 8 6.59 8.39 -3.15
CA GLY A 8 5.39 8.74 -2.39
C GLY A 8 4.25 9.27 -3.25
N TYR A 9 3.34 10.01 -2.62
CA TYR A 9 2.30 10.82 -3.25
C TYR A 9 2.68 12.29 -3.21
N TRP A 10 2.02 13.10 -4.05
CA TRP A 10 2.34 14.52 -4.13
C TRP A 10 1.76 15.30 -2.95
N GLY A 11 2.49 16.35 -2.55
CA GLY A 11 1.99 17.37 -1.64
C GLY A 11 1.10 18.38 -2.37
N ALA A 12 1.14 19.64 -1.92
CA ALA A 12 0.35 20.73 -2.53
C ALA A 12 0.74 21.03 -3.98
N GLN A 13 1.97 20.70 -4.37
CA GLN A 13 2.49 20.87 -5.73
C GLN A 13 3.15 19.58 -6.21
N PRO A 14 3.15 19.32 -7.54
CA PRO A 14 3.91 18.21 -8.08
C PRO A 14 5.41 18.39 -7.83
N PRO A 15 6.14 17.31 -7.57
CA PRO A 15 7.59 17.37 -7.39
C PRO A 15 8.30 17.73 -8.69
N THR A 16 9.36 18.51 -8.60
CA THR A 16 10.12 18.98 -9.78
C THR A 16 11.34 18.15 -10.11
N ASN A 17 11.82 17.32 -9.17
CA ASN A 17 13.09 16.58 -9.27
C ASN A 17 12.93 15.06 -9.44
N HIS A 18 11.71 14.53 -9.53
CA HIS A 18 11.51 13.08 -9.57
C HIS A 18 12.08 12.41 -10.82
N ALA A 19 12.06 13.08 -11.98
CA ALA A 19 12.67 12.54 -13.20
C ALA A 19 14.18 12.32 -13.02
N GLU A 20 14.87 13.30 -12.44
CA GLU A 20 16.30 13.20 -12.13
C GLU A 20 16.59 12.11 -11.10
N LEU A 21 15.82 12.07 -10.00
CA LEU A 21 15.97 11.04 -8.96
C LEU A 21 15.79 9.62 -9.54
N VAL A 22 14.82 9.41 -10.42
CA VAL A 22 14.56 8.13 -11.07
C VAL A 22 15.73 7.75 -11.98
N SER A 23 16.25 8.69 -12.78
CA SER A 23 17.39 8.45 -13.65
C SER A 23 18.64 8.06 -12.85
N VAL A 24 18.97 8.80 -11.80
CA VAL A 24 20.09 8.50 -10.92
C VAL A 24 19.90 7.16 -10.22
N ALA A 25 18.71 6.87 -9.70
CA ALA A 25 18.43 5.59 -9.03
C ALA A 25 18.59 4.39 -9.97
N GLU A 26 18.16 4.52 -11.24
CA GLU A 26 18.37 3.50 -12.27
C GLU A 26 19.88 3.30 -12.53
N GLU A 27 20.64 4.39 -12.66
CA GLU A 27 22.08 4.36 -12.92
C GLU A 27 22.85 3.69 -11.78
N VAL A 28 22.60 4.07 -10.53
CA VAL A 28 23.32 3.54 -9.35
C VAL A 28 22.82 2.17 -8.89
N GLY A 29 21.83 1.60 -9.55
CA GLY A 29 21.43 0.20 -9.34
C GLY A 29 20.33 -0.04 -8.32
N PHE A 30 19.44 0.91 -8.09
CA PHE A 30 18.23 0.63 -7.31
C PHE A 30 17.39 -0.45 -7.99
N ASP A 31 16.73 -1.28 -7.20
CA ASP A 31 15.94 -2.42 -7.66
C ASP A 31 14.50 -2.02 -8.05
N THR A 32 13.89 -1.08 -7.33
CA THR A 32 12.48 -0.73 -7.50
C THR A 32 12.26 0.76 -7.28
N MET A 33 11.35 1.38 -8.03
CA MET A 33 10.76 2.66 -7.69
C MET A 33 9.30 2.47 -7.26
N PHE A 34 8.87 3.24 -6.27
CA PHE A 34 7.51 3.20 -5.74
C PHE A 34 6.84 4.57 -5.80
N THR A 35 5.58 4.59 -6.24
CA THR A 35 4.67 5.72 -6.10
C THR A 35 3.52 5.35 -5.18
N ALA A 36 2.85 6.32 -4.62
CA ALA A 36 1.70 6.11 -3.73
C ALA A 36 0.53 6.99 -4.15
N GLU A 37 -0.63 6.72 -3.58
CA GLU A 37 -1.79 7.63 -3.70
C GLU A 37 -2.38 7.96 -2.33
N ALA A 38 -2.92 9.18 -2.27
CA ALA A 38 -3.71 9.67 -1.16
C ALA A 38 -4.93 10.41 -1.75
N TRP A 39 -5.44 11.42 -1.08
CA TRP A 39 -6.49 12.29 -1.63
C TRP A 39 -5.89 13.48 -2.40
N GLY A 40 -5.09 13.19 -3.40
CA GLY A 40 -4.36 14.18 -4.21
C GLY A 40 -3.95 13.54 -5.53
N SER A 41 -2.70 13.10 -5.65
CA SER A 41 -2.22 12.37 -6.83
C SER A 41 -2.57 10.88 -6.76
N ASP A 42 -2.86 10.27 -7.91
CA ASP A 42 -2.94 8.82 -8.05
C ASP A 42 -1.56 8.18 -8.13
N ALA A 43 -1.49 6.86 -7.98
CA ALA A 43 -0.22 6.14 -8.00
C ALA A 43 0.22 5.71 -9.41
N TYR A 44 -0.70 5.36 -10.30
CA TYR A 44 -0.34 4.78 -11.61
C TYR A 44 0.17 5.80 -12.60
N THR A 45 -0.43 7.00 -12.65
CA THR A 45 -0.05 8.03 -13.62
C THR A 45 1.42 8.43 -13.47
N PRO A 46 1.91 8.83 -12.29
CA PRO A 46 3.31 9.16 -12.10
C PRO A 46 4.24 7.95 -12.23
N LEU A 47 3.78 6.75 -11.83
CA LEU A 47 4.58 5.53 -11.99
C LEU A 47 4.83 5.19 -13.45
N ALA A 48 3.82 5.29 -14.30
CA ALA A 48 3.96 5.08 -15.74
C ALA A 48 4.81 6.19 -16.40
N TRP A 49 4.59 7.44 -15.98
CA TRP A 49 5.28 8.60 -16.56
C TRP A 49 6.78 8.55 -16.33
N TRP A 50 7.22 8.36 -15.10
CA TRP A 50 8.65 8.29 -14.79
C TRP A 50 9.25 6.89 -15.05
N GLY A 51 8.45 5.84 -14.95
CA GLY A 51 8.88 4.47 -15.21
C GLY A 51 9.33 4.22 -16.66
N ARG A 52 8.86 5.02 -17.62
CA ARG A 52 9.32 4.94 -19.01
C ARG A 52 10.81 5.28 -19.18
N GLU A 53 11.39 6.05 -18.26
CA GLU A 53 12.81 6.41 -18.27
C GLU A 53 13.69 5.29 -17.69
N THR A 54 13.10 4.16 -17.28
CA THR A 54 13.80 3.02 -16.68
C THR A 54 13.72 1.78 -17.55
N THR A 55 14.74 0.94 -17.47
CA THR A 55 14.81 -0.33 -18.22
C THR A 55 14.93 -1.55 -17.32
N ARG A 56 15.41 -1.37 -16.08
CA ARG A 56 15.74 -2.43 -15.13
C ARG A 56 14.92 -2.36 -13.85
N MET A 57 14.75 -1.17 -13.26
CA MET A 57 14.00 -1.03 -12.00
C MET A 57 12.59 -1.58 -12.14
N ARG A 58 12.13 -2.29 -11.13
CA ARG A 58 10.73 -2.67 -10.98
C ARG A 58 9.88 -1.42 -10.69
N LEU A 59 8.64 -1.42 -11.15
CA LEU A 59 7.69 -0.32 -11.01
C LEU A 59 6.61 -0.71 -10.01
N GLY A 60 6.71 -0.22 -8.78
CA GLY A 60 5.83 -0.59 -7.69
C GLY A 60 4.87 0.51 -7.28
N THR A 61 3.72 0.13 -6.76
CA THR A 61 2.85 1.04 -6.00
C THR A 61 3.01 0.78 -4.50
N SER A 62 3.07 1.81 -3.67
CA SER A 62 3.21 1.69 -2.21
C SER A 62 2.44 2.81 -1.50
N VAL A 63 1.14 2.76 -1.52
CA VAL A 63 0.22 1.74 -2.04
C VAL A 63 -0.90 2.39 -2.86
N ILE A 64 -1.61 1.57 -3.65
CA ILE A 64 -2.93 1.91 -4.18
C ILE A 64 -3.99 1.60 -3.12
N GLN A 65 -4.98 2.46 -2.99
CA GLN A 65 -6.10 2.23 -2.08
C GLN A 65 -7.16 1.35 -2.74
N LEU A 66 -7.60 0.28 -2.05
CA LEU A 66 -8.63 -0.64 -2.55
C LEU A 66 -9.92 0.07 -2.98
N SER A 67 -10.24 1.20 -2.34
CA SER A 67 -11.46 1.95 -2.63
C SER A 67 -11.34 2.94 -3.79
N ALA A 68 -10.12 3.17 -4.30
CA ALA A 68 -9.89 4.06 -5.44
C ALA A 68 -10.35 3.47 -6.76
N ARG A 69 -10.38 2.13 -6.88
CA ARG A 69 -10.73 1.41 -8.12
C ARG A 69 -11.48 0.14 -7.79
N THR A 70 -12.34 -0.31 -8.71
CA THR A 70 -12.86 -1.70 -8.62
C THR A 70 -11.72 -2.70 -8.83
N PRO A 71 -11.82 -3.93 -8.29
CA PRO A 71 -10.75 -4.93 -8.45
C PRO A 71 -10.41 -5.22 -9.93
N THR A 72 -11.41 -5.28 -10.79
CA THR A 72 -11.20 -5.48 -12.24
C THR A 72 -10.50 -4.29 -12.89
N ALA A 73 -10.86 -3.04 -12.54
CA ALA A 73 -10.18 -1.85 -13.05
C ALA A 73 -8.73 -1.76 -12.56
N CYS A 74 -8.47 -2.13 -11.31
CA CYS A 74 -7.13 -2.22 -10.76
C CYS A 74 -6.30 -3.29 -11.48
N ALA A 75 -6.87 -4.47 -11.70
CA ALA A 75 -6.22 -5.55 -12.44
C ALA A 75 -5.87 -5.17 -13.87
N MET A 76 -6.76 -4.41 -14.55
CA MET A 76 -6.51 -3.89 -15.91
C MET A 76 -5.37 -2.88 -15.92
N ALA A 77 -5.34 -1.95 -14.98
CA ALA A 77 -4.27 -0.96 -14.89
C ALA A 77 -2.91 -1.62 -14.63
N ALA A 78 -2.86 -2.58 -13.69
CA ALA A 78 -1.66 -3.36 -13.39
C ALA A 78 -1.17 -4.14 -14.61
N LEU A 79 -2.06 -4.85 -15.29
CA LEU A 79 -1.76 -5.61 -16.50
C LEU A 79 -1.21 -4.68 -17.61
N THR A 80 -1.80 -3.51 -17.79
CA THR A 80 -1.35 -2.53 -18.78
C THR A 80 0.05 -2.03 -18.46
N LEU A 81 0.32 -1.66 -17.20
CA LEU A 81 1.66 -1.21 -16.80
C LEU A 81 2.68 -2.35 -16.87
N ASP A 82 2.28 -3.57 -16.56
CA ASP A 82 3.15 -4.75 -16.69
C ASP A 82 3.60 -4.96 -18.14
N HIS A 83 2.69 -4.82 -19.11
CA HIS A 83 3.03 -4.84 -20.54
C HIS A 83 3.96 -3.69 -20.94
N LEU A 84 3.63 -2.45 -20.57
CA LEU A 84 4.42 -1.28 -20.91
C LEU A 84 5.84 -1.33 -20.32
N SER A 85 5.99 -1.96 -19.16
CA SER A 85 7.28 -2.10 -18.48
C SER A 85 8.03 -3.39 -18.84
N GLY A 86 7.48 -4.27 -19.68
CA GLY A 86 8.10 -5.55 -19.99
C GLY A 86 8.19 -6.52 -18.80
N GLY A 87 7.13 -6.60 -17.99
CA GLY A 87 7.03 -7.52 -16.85
C GLY A 87 7.67 -7.01 -15.55
N ARG A 88 7.84 -5.70 -15.38
CA ARG A 88 8.50 -5.10 -14.20
C ARG A 88 7.54 -4.55 -13.15
N HIS A 89 6.21 -4.66 -13.34
CA HIS A 89 5.25 -4.10 -12.39
C HIS A 89 5.14 -4.92 -11.09
N ILE A 90 4.93 -4.22 -9.97
CA ILE A 90 4.56 -4.76 -8.65
C ILE A 90 3.34 -4.00 -8.15
N LEU A 91 2.28 -4.70 -7.82
CA LEU A 91 1.06 -4.10 -7.29
C LEU A 91 1.07 -4.06 -5.76
N GLY A 92 1.30 -2.88 -5.18
CA GLY A 92 1.13 -2.66 -3.75
C GLY A 92 -0.24 -2.10 -3.43
N LEU A 93 -0.97 -2.74 -2.53
CA LEU A 93 -2.35 -2.44 -2.15
C LEU A 93 -2.46 -2.12 -0.65
N GLY A 94 -3.38 -1.23 -0.29
CA GLY A 94 -3.69 -0.89 1.09
C GLY A 94 -5.17 -0.60 1.33
N VAL A 95 -5.63 -0.84 2.54
CA VAL A 95 -7.05 -0.67 2.92
C VAL A 95 -7.44 0.79 3.14
N SER A 96 -6.47 1.68 3.37
CA SER A 96 -6.69 3.05 3.83
C SER A 96 -7.42 3.11 5.19
N GLY A 97 -8.01 4.25 5.54
CA GLY A 97 -8.82 4.45 6.73
C GLY A 97 -10.26 4.85 6.40
N PRO A 98 -11.20 4.69 7.34
CA PRO A 98 -12.61 5.02 7.11
C PRO A 98 -12.82 6.47 6.68
N GLN A 99 -12.01 7.41 7.19
CA GLN A 99 -12.11 8.83 6.83
C GLN A 99 -11.90 9.09 5.34
N VAL A 100 -10.96 8.39 4.72
CA VAL A 100 -10.67 8.51 3.29
C VAL A 100 -11.65 7.67 2.48
N VAL A 101 -11.89 6.43 2.90
CA VAL A 101 -12.76 5.51 2.15
C VAL A 101 -14.19 6.02 2.09
N GLU A 102 -14.73 6.48 3.21
CA GLU A 102 -16.11 6.99 3.28
C GLU A 102 -16.20 8.46 2.86
N GLY A 103 -15.25 9.30 3.30
CA GLY A 103 -15.27 10.74 3.08
C GLY A 103 -14.81 11.18 1.69
N TRP A 104 -13.84 10.50 1.08
CA TRP A 104 -13.29 10.87 -0.20
C TRP A 104 -13.82 10.00 -1.35
N TYR A 105 -13.84 8.67 -1.15
CA TYR A 105 -14.28 7.73 -2.19
C TYR A 105 -15.78 7.42 -2.14
N GLY A 106 -16.50 7.81 -1.09
CA GLY A 106 -17.93 7.51 -0.92
C GLY A 106 -18.23 6.01 -0.85
N GLN A 107 -17.28 5.21 -0.38
CA GLN A 107 -17.38 3.76 -0.28
C GLN A 107 -17.57 3.32 1.17
N LYS A 108 -18.29 2.22 1.39
CA LYS A 108 -18.40 1.64 2.73
C LYS A 108 -17.08 1.05 3.19
N PHE A 109 -16.75 1.12 4.48
CA PHE A 109 -15.54 0.54 5.11
C PHE A 109 -15.81 -0.68 6.01
N PRO A 110 -16.70 -1.62 5.70
CA PRO A 110 -16.87 -2.81 6.53
C PRO A 110 -15.82 -3.88 6.21
N LYS A 111 -15.41 -4.64 7.24
CA LYS A 111 -14.62 -5.87 7.11
C LYS A 111 -13.41 -5.73 6.16
N PRO A 112 -12.47 -4.81 6.39
CA PRO A 112 -11.40 -4.49 5.44
C PRO A 112 -10.56 -5.72 5.04
N LEU A 113 -10.31 -6.66 5.94
CA LEU A 113 -9.53 -7.88 5.64
C LEU A 113 -10.27 -8.83 4.67
N ALA A 114 -11.57 -9.02 4.87
CA ALA A 114 -12.38 -9.82 3.95
C ALA A 114 -12.47 -9.17 2.56
N ARG A 115 -12.64 -7.84 2.52
CA ARG A 115 -12.60 -7.06 1.28
C ARG A 115 -11.27 -7.20 0.55
N THR A 116 -10.15 -7.16 1.28
CA THR A 116 -8.81 -7.33 0.69
C THR A 116 -8.67 -8.69 0.04
N ARG A 117 -9.11 -9.75 0.71
CA ARG A 117 -9.07 -11.11 0.17
C ARG A 117 -9.88 -11.22 -1.13
N GLU A 118 -11.15 -10.84 -1.08
CA GLU A 118 -12.05 -10.86 -2.25
C GLU A 118 -11.50 -10.02 -3.42
N TYR A 119 -10.94 -8.85 -3.12
CA TYR A 119 -10.33 -7.97 -4.11
C TYR A 119 -9.14 -8.63 -4.83
N ILE A 120 -8.24 -9.26 -4.07
CA ILE A 120 -7.06 -9.95 -4.63
C ILE A 120 -7.48 -11.19 -5.41
N ASP A 121 -8.45 -11.95 -4.94
CA ASP A 121 -8.95 -13.13 -5.65
C ASP A 121 -9.50 -12.76 -7.03
N ILE A 122 -10.25 -11.66 -7.13
CA ILE A 122 -10.73 -11.15 -8.42
C ILE A 122 -9.57 -10.71 -9.33
N ILE A 123 -8.59 -9.98 -8.79
CA ILE A 123 -7.41 -9.55 -9.55
C ILE A 123 -6.69 -10.77 -10.15
N ARG A 124 -6.46 -11.79 -9.35
CA ARG A 124 -5.78 -13.01 -9.81
C ARG A 124 -6.57 -13.76 -10.88
N GLN A 125 -7.90 -13.82 -10.78
CA GLN A 125 -8.75 -14.35 -11.85
C GLN A 125 -8.59 -13.57 -13.16
N VAL A 126 -8.53 -12.23 -13.09
CA VAL A 126 -8.31 -11.38 -14.28
C VAL A 126 -6.98 -11.73 -14.94
N TRP A 127 -5.91 -11.86 -14.16
CA TRP A 127 -4.57 -12.14 -14.71
C TRP A 127 -4.40 -13.59 -15.17
N ALA A 128 -4.94 -14.55 -14.44
CA ALA A 128 -4.92 -15.95 -14.87
C ALA A 128 -5.64 -16.15 -16.21
N ARG A 129 -6.71 -15.38 -16.46
CA ARG A 129 -7.47 -15.40 -17.70
C ARG A 129 -7.94 -16.83 -18.12
N GLU A 130 -8.16 -17.72 -17.19
CA GLU A 130 -8.62 -19.10 -17.45
C GLU A 130 -10.09 -19.12 -17.84
N ALA A 131 -10.93 -18.42 -17.09
CA ALA A 131 -12.38 -18.33 -17.29
C ALA A 131 -12.86 -16.86 -17.23
N PRO A 132 -14.12 -16.57 -17.59
CA PRO A 132 -14.76 -15.31 -17.25
C PRO A 132 -14.74 -15.07 -15.74
N VAL A 133 -14.41 -13.84 -15.33
CA VAL A 133 -14.26 -13.47 -13.92
C VAL A 133 -15.59 -13.57 -13.20
N HIS A 134 -15.61 -14.24 -12.05
CA HIS A 134 -16.79 -14.45 -11.22
C HIS A 134 -16.49 -14.23 -9.75
N SER A 135 -17.44 -13.64 -9.02
CA SER A 135 -17.34 -13.48 -7.57
C SER A 135 -18.73 -13.52 -6.95
N ASP A 136 -18.94 -14.45 -6.01
CA ASP A 136 -20.12 -14.51 -5.14
C ASP A 136 -19.89 -13.76 -3.82
N GLY A 137 -18.76 -13.08 -3.69
CA GLY A 137 -18.39 -12.37 -2.48
C GLY A 137 -19.31 -11.17 -2.20
N PRO A 138 -19.55 -10.85 -0.93
CA PRO A 138 -20.49 -9.80 -0.53
C PRO A 138 -19.97 -8.36 -0.79
N HIS A 139 -18.69 -8.21 -1.12
CA HIS A 139 -18.09 -6.89 -1.29
C HIS A 139 -17.93 -6.50 -2.76
N TYR A 140 -17.66 -7.46 -3.62
CA TYR A 140 -17.43 -7.26 -5.05
C TYR A 140 -18.11 -8.37 -5.88
N PRO A 141 -19.46 -8.51 -5.81
CA PRO A 141 -20.16 -9.52 -6.60
C PRO A 141 -20.00 -9.25 -8.10
N LEU A 142 -19.65 -10.30 -8.86
CA LEU A 142 -19.46 -10.22 -10.31
C LEU A 142 -20.10 -11.46 -11.00
N PRO A 143 -21.16 -11.26 -11.83
CA PRO A 143 -21.78 -9.98 -12.15
C PRO A 143 -22.61 -9.46 -10.98
N LEU A 144 -22.77 -8.13 -10.90
CA LEU A 144 -23.69 -7.51 -9.95
C LEU A 144 -25.13 -7.85 -10.38
N THR A 145 -25.95 -8.33 -9.44
CA THR A 145 -27.35 -8.68 -9.63
C THR A 145 -28.22 -8.04 -8.53
N GLY A 146 -29.53 -8.05 -8.71
CA GLY A 146 -30.49 -7.57 -7.72
C GLY A 146 -30.99 -6.16 -7.97
N GLU A 147 -31.49 -5.52 -6.91
CA GLU A 147 -32.09 -4.19 -6.97
C GLU A 147 -31.12 -3.14 -7.55
N GLY A 148 -31.63 -2.26 -8.41
CA GLY A 148 -30.84 -1.20 -9.06
C GLY A 148 -29.99 -1.66 -10.25
N THR A 149 -30.03 -2.94 -10.63
CA THR A 149 -29.33 -3.45 -11.81
C THR A 149 -30.28 -3.59 -13.01
N THR A 150 -29.73 -3.58 -14.22
CA THR A 150 -30.49 -3.84 -15.46
C THR A 150 -30.79 -5.31 -15.70
N GLY A 151 -30.15 -6.23 -14.96
CA GLY A 151 -30.19 -7.67 -15.21
C GLY A 151 -29.40 -8.14 -16.44
N LEU A 152 -28.69 -7.24 -17.14
CA LEU A 152 -27.91 -7.52 -18.35
C LEU A 152 -26.42 -7.81 -18.06
N GLY A 153 -25.99 -7.71 -16.80
CA GLY A 153 -24.63 -8.01 -16.39
C GLY A 153 -24.27 -9.46 -16.68
N LYS A 154 -23.07 -9.67 -17.22
CA LYS A 154 -22.50 -11.00 -17.46
C LYS A 154 -21.04 -11.05 -17.09
N ASN A 155 -20.57 -12.22 -16.75
CA ASN A 155 -19.15 -12.46 -16.50
C ASN A 155 -18.35 -12.19 -17.78
N LEU A 156 -17.26 -11.44 -17.65
CA LEU A 156 -16.39 -11.10 -18.75
C LEU A 156 -14.99 -11.66 -18.52
N LYS A 157 -14.31 -11.97 -19.60
CA LYS A 157 -12.91 -12.37 -19.65
C LYS A 157 -12.09 -11.21 -20.21
N PRO A 158 -10.93 -10.86 -19.64
CA PRO A 158 -10.13 -9.75 -20.17
C PRO A 158 -9.77 -9.99 -21.65
N ILE A 159 -9.87 -8.96 -22.47
CA ILE A 159 -9.52 -9.01 -23.90
C ILE A 159 -8.01 -9.17 -24.04
N THR A 160 -7.26 -8.35 -23.32
CA THR A 160 -5.79 -8.37 -23.34
C THR A 160 -5.28 -9.63 -22.64
N HIS A 161 -4.40 -10.36 -23.30
CA HIS A 161 -3.68 -11.49 -22.70
C HIS A 161 -2.58 -10.96 -21.78
N PRO A 162 -2.43 -11.46 -20.57
CA PRO A 162 -1.37 -11.03 -19.66
C PRO A 162 0.00 -11.43 -20.21
N LEU A 163 1.01 -10.60 -19.98
CA LEU A 163 2.40 -10.92 -20.29
C LEU A 163 2.90 -12.07 -19.39
N ARG A 164 2.44 -12.05 -18.15
CA ARG A 164 2.64 -13.11 -17.15
C ARG A 164 1.38 -13.28 -16.31
N PRO A 165 1.03 -14.50 -15.90
CA PRO A 165 -0.23 -14.77 -15.20
C PRO A 165 -0.23 -14.32 -13.74
N ASP A 166 0.92 -13.95 -13.19
CA ASP A 166 1.08 -13.66 -11.77
C ASP A 166 2.00 -12.44 -11.56
N ILE A 167 1.39 -11.26 -11.55
CA ILE A 167 2.06 -10.01 -11.18
C ILE A 167 2.18 -10.00 -9.65
N PRO A 168 3.36 -9.73 -9.06
CA PRO A 168 3.51 -9.72 -7.62
C PRO A 168 2.58 -8.69 -6.95
N ILE A 169 1.89 -9.13 -5.89
CA ILE A 169 1.05 -8.30 -5.04
C ILE A 169 1.71 -8.13 -3.68
N MET A 170 1.91 -6.89 -3.25
CA MET A 170 2.35 -6.55 -1.89
C MET A 170 1.24 -5.86 -1.12
N LEU A 171 1.13 -6.11 0.19
CA LEU A 171 0.15 -5.45 1.04
C LEU A 171 0.78 -4.48 2.03
N GLY A 172 0.25 -3.25 2.04
CA GLY A 172 0.44 -2.32 3.15
C GLY A 172 -0.40 -2.77 4.35
N ALA A 173 0.26 -3.16 5.43
CA ALA A 173 -0.39 -3.73 6.61
C ALA A 173 0.36 -3.34 7.88
N GLU A 174 -0.37 -3.04 8.98
CA GLU A 174 0.22 -2.56 10.22
C GLU A 174 -0.23 -3.36 11.46
N GLY A 175 -1.44 -3.85 11.48
CA GLY A 175 -1.95 -4.63 12.62
C GLY A 175 -1.72 -6.14 12.47
N PRO A 176 -1.74 -6.92 13.57
CA PRO A 176 -1.39 -8.34 13.56
C PRO A 176 -2.19 -9.15 12.55
N LYS A 177 -3.51 -9.00 12.53
CA LYS A 177 -4.38 -9.72 11.59
C LYS A 177 -4.15 -9.35 10.13
N ASN A 178 -3.78 -8.09 9.86
CA ASN A 178 -3.54 -7.63 8.50
C ASN A 178 -2.15 -8.07 8.00
N VAL A 179 -1.13 -8.06 8.87
CA VAL A 179 0.20 -8.59 8.55
C VAL A 179 0.14 -10.10 8.32
N ALA A 180 -0.59 -10.85 9.17
CA ALA A 180 -0.82 -12.27 8.96
C ALA A 180 -1.58 -12.54 7.65
N LEU A 181 -2.57 -11.70 7.29
CA LEU A 181 -3.25 -11.79 5.99
C LEU A 181 -2.27 -11.55 4.83
N ALA A 182 -1.38 -10.56 4.94
CA ALA A 182 -0.37 -10.31 3.91
C ALA A 182 0.52 -11.54 3.68
N ALA A 183 1.01 -12.16 4.75
CA ALA A 183 1.81 -13.38 4.67
C ALA A 183 1.05 -14.59 4.10
N GLU A 184 -0.28 -14.64 4.28
CA GLU A 184 -1.11 -15.72 3.74
C GLU A 184 -1.37 -15.57 2.24
N ILE A 185 -1.77 -14.36 1.76
CA ILE A 185 -2.34 -14.21 0.41
C ILE A 185 -1.52 -13.38 -0.57
N ALA A 186 -0.53 -12.61 -0.07
CA ALA A 186 0.28 -11.72 -0.90
C ALA A 186 1.67 -12.31 -1.20
N ASP A 187 2.41 -11.63 -2.06
CA ASP A 187 3.77 -11.98 -2.43
C ASP A 187 4.81 -11.16 -1.64
N GLY A 188 4.33 -10.13 -0.91
CA GLY A 188 5.17 -9.31 -0.05
C GLY A 188 4.38 -8.39 0.88
N TRP A 189 5.13 -7.73 1.76
CA TRP A 189 4.62 -6.81 2.77
C TRP A 189 5.34 -5.46 2.70
N LEU A 190 4.56 -4.38 2.82
CA LEU A 190 4.98 -2.98 2.80
C LEU A 190 4.68 -2.34 4.16
N PRO A 191 5.50 -2.54 5.19
CA PRO A 191 5.34 -1.81 6.46
C PRO A 191 5.71 -0.34 6.29
N ILE A 192 4.83 0.56 6.76
CA ILE A 192 5.15 1.99 6.77
C ILE A 192 6.06 2.37 7.96
N PHE A 193 5.82 1.75 9.13
CA PHE A 193 6.61 1.96 10.33
C PHE A 193 7.22 0.62 10.77
N TYR A 194 8.47 0.42 10.46
CA TYR A 194 9.20 -0.78 10.81
C TYR A 194 10.39 -0.44 11.71
N SER A 195 10.55 -1.19 12.79
CA SER A 195 11.73 -1.09 13.64
C SER A 195 12.36 -2.48 13.83
N PRO A 196 13.65 -2.63 13.53
CA PRO A 196 14.37 -3.89 13.82
C PRO A 196 14.31 -4.29 15.32
N ARG A 197 14.14 -3.33 16.23
CA ARG A 197 14.05 -3.58 17.67
C ARG A 197 12.83 -4.40 18.08
N ILE A 198 11.77 -4.38 17.27
CA ILE A 198 10.54 -5.13 17.50
C ILE A 198 10.27 -6.16 16.39
N ALA A 199 11.30 -6.56 15.68
CA ALA A 199 11.19 -7.53 14.58
C ALA A 199 10.54 -8.85 15.03
N THR A 200 10.77 -9.30 16.28
CA THR A 200 10.15 -10.51 16.84
C THR A 200 8.62 -10.43 16.75
N MET A 201 8.01 -9.30 17.12
CA MET A 201 6.56 -9.11 17.06
C MET A 201 6.03 -9.27 15.63
N TYR A 202 6.69 -8.65 14.65
CA TYR A 202 6.29 -8.79 13.26
C TYR A 202 6.49 -10.20 12.72
N ASN A 203 7.57 -10.85 13.13
CA ASN A 203 7.86 -12.22 12.75
C ASN A 203 6.78 -13.19 13.23
N GLU A 204 6.29 -13.04 14.45
CA GLU A 204 5.18 -13.84 14.99
C GLU A 204 3.91 -13.70 14.14
N TRP A 205 3.57 -12.47 13.73
CA TRP A 205 2.40 -12.23 12.89
C TRP A 205 2.55 -12.78 11.46
N LEU A 206 3.75 -12.67 10.90
CA LEU A 206 4.06 -13.25 9.59
C LEU A 206 4.00 -14.78 9.64
N ASP A 207 4.56 -15.39 10.69
CA ASP A 207 4.55 -16.85 10.90
C ASP A 207 3.12 -17.38 11.04
N GLU A 208 2.23 -16.64 11.75
CA GLU A 208 0.81 -16.97 11.78
C GLU A 208 0.22 -17.05 10.36
N GLY A 209 0.55 -16.10 9.51
CA GLY A 209 0.07 -16.06 8.13
C GLY A 209 0.64 -17.18 7.27
N PHE A 210 1.94 -17.43 7.34
CA PHE A 210 2.60 -18.52 6.59
C PHE A 210 2.11 -19.91 7.03
N ALA A 211 1.70 -20.07 8.29
CA ALA A 211 1.17 -21.33 8.78
C ALA A 211 -0.28 -21.64 8.33
N ARG A 212 -0.98 -20.68 7.71
CA ARG A 212 -2.37 -20.89 7.27
C ARG A 212 -2.42 -21.80 6.04
N PRO A 213 -3.41 -22.68 5.96
CA PRO A 213 -3.59 -23.53 4.78
C PRO A 213 -3.74 -22.70 3.50
N GLY A 214 -2.93 -23.02 2.48
CA GLY A 214 -2.96 -22.32 1.20
C GLY A 214 -2.14 -21.01 1.17
N ALA A 215 -1.33 -20.75 2.19
CA ALA A 215 -0.36 -19.64 2.15
C ALA A 215 0.52 -19.74 0.89
N ARG A 216 0.68 -18.60 0.20
CA ARG A 216 1.35 -18.57 -1.11
C ARG A 216 2.86 -18.69 -1.02
N HIS A 217 3.43 -18.22 0.07
CA HIS A 217 4.86 -18.10 0.26
C HIS A 217 5.29 -18.69 1.60
N THR A 218 6.59 -18.90 1.72
CA THR A 218 7.28 -19.13 2.99
C THR A 218 8.05 -17.86 3.36
N ARG A 219 8.67 -17.84 4.53
CA ARG A 219 9.53 -16.72 4.96
C ARG A 219 10.66 -16.43 3.99
N GLU A 220 11.21 -17.46 3.34
CA GLU A 220 12.35 -17.34 2.43
C GLU A 220 11.97 -16.74 1.07
N THR A 221 10.72 -16.93 0.65
CA THR A 221 10.24 -16.50 -0.67
C THR A 221 9.38 -15.23 -0.63
N PHE A 222 8.97 -14.79 0.58
CA PHE A 222 8.15 -13.61 0.79
C PHE A 222 9.00 -12.32 0.86
N GLU A 223 8.65 -11.31 0.10
CA GLU A 223 9.41 -10.06 0.04
C GLU A 223 8.91 -9.05 1.10
N ILE A 224 9.82 -8.54 1.94
CA ILE A 224 9.52 -7.46 2.90
C ILE A 224 10.24 -6.21 2.43
N CYS A 225 9.47 -5.16 2.13
CA CYS A 225 10.00 -3.87 1.68
C CYS A 225 9.68 -2.79 2.72
N ALA A 226 10.56 -2.66 3.71
CA ALA A 226 10.42 -1.67 4.78
C ALA A 226 10.88 -0.29 4.32
N THR A 227 10.08 0.74 4.65
CA THR A 227 10.43 2.13 4.36
C THR A 227 11.42 2.65 5.40
N ALA A 228 12.48 3.30 4.93
CA ALA A 228 13.43 4.04 5.74
C ALA A 228 13.64 5.44 5.17
N GLN A 229 13.64 6.45 6.02
CA GLN A 229 14.04 7.79 5.63
C GLN A 229 15.55 7.94 5.78
N VAL A 230 16.22 8.36 4.72
CA VAL A 230 17.66 8.55 4.68
C VAL A 230 17.97 10.00 4.31
N VAL A 231 18.71 10.68 5.15
CA VAL A 231 19.17 12.05 4.92
C VAL A 231 20.68 12.09 5.19
N VAL A 232 21.43 12.56 4.21
CA VAL A 232 22.87 12.80 4.35
C VAL A 232 23.05 14.22 4.86
N THR A 233 23.56 14.39 6.10
CA THR A 233 23.69 15.69 6.74
C THR A 233 24.72 15.65 7.87
N ASP A 234 25.40 16.78 8.10
CA ASP A 234 26.22 17.01 9.29
C ASP A 234 25.42 17.60 10.45
N ASP A 235 24.18 18.09 10.20
CA ASP A 235 23.26 18.64 11.20
C ASP A 235 22.09 17.70 11.47
N ARG A 236 22.37 16.61 12.20
CA ARG A 236 21.35 15.64 12.61
C ARG A 236 20.23 16.26 13.47
N PRO A 237 20.51 17.13 14.46
CA PRO A 237 19.45 17.77 15.25
C PRO A 237 18.43 18.52 14.38
N ALA A 238 18.87 19.34 13.43
CA ALA A 238 17.97 20.10 12.56
C ALA A 238 17.06 19.17 11.73
N ILE A 239 17.59 18.07 11.20
CA ILE A 239 16.78 17.09 10.46
C ILE A 239 15.78 16.38 11.36
N MET A 240 16.15 16.02 12.57
CA MET A 240 15.22 15.42 13.53
C MET A 240 14.03 16.35 13.82
N GLU A 241 14.28 17.65 14.04
CA GLU A 241 13.22 18.63 14.23
C GLU A 241 12.32 18.79 12.99
N LEU A 242 12.89 18.75 11.80
CA LEU A 242 12.13 18.82 10.53
C LEU A 242 11.19 17.62 10.35
N MET A 243 11.53 16.45 10.88
CA MET A 243 10.75 15.22 10.75
C MET A 243 9.63 15.09 11.76
N LYS A 244 9.73 15.71 12.91
CA LYS A 244 8.76 15.60 14.02
C LYS A 244 7.32 15.97 13.63
N PRO A 245 7.03 17.04 12.86
CA PRO A 245 5.68 17.37 12.45
C PRO A 245 5.01 16.25 11.61
N HIS A 246 5.78 15.56 10.76
CA HIS A 246 5.30 14.44 9.99
C HIS A 246 4.91 13.25 10.89
N LEU A 247 5.72 12.90 11.87
CA LEU A 247 5.40 11.87 12.85
C LEU A 247 4.19 12.24 13.68
N ALA A 248 4.11 13.49 14.16
CA ALA A 248 2.96 13.98 14.92
C ALA A 248 1.65 13.92 14.11
N LEU A 249 1.70 14.18 12.79
CA LEU A 249 0.55 14.00 11.90
C LEU A 249 0.08 12.55 11.86
N TYR A 250 0.98 11.60 11.67
CA TYR A 250 0.62 10.17 11.60
C TYR A 250 0.10 9.64 12.94
N VAL A 251 0.78 10.01 14.03
CA VAL A 251 0.40 9.57 15.39
C VAL A 251 -0.89 10.24 15.86
N GLY A 252 -1.05 11.55 15.63
CA GLY A 252 -2.15 12.34 16.18
C GLY A 252 -3.32 12.59 15.22
N GLY A 253 -3.06 12.66 13.89
CA GLY A 253 -3.99 13.18 12.90
C GLY A 253 -4.52 12.21 11.86
N MET A 254 -3.79 11.14 11.52
CA MET A 254 -4.11 10.25 10.39
C MET A 254 -5.19 9.19 10.68
N GLY A 255 -5.90 9.27 11.80
CA GLY A 255 -6.98 8.35 12.16
C GLY A 255 -8.12 9.05 12.88
N ALA A 256 -9.25 8.36 13.05
CA ALA A 256 -10.33 8.80 13.91
C ALA A 256 -9.95 8.67 15.39
N GLU A 257 -10.73 9.33 16.26
CA GLU A 257 -10.58 9.11 17.69
C GLU A 257 -10.86 7.64 18.04
N GLY A 258 -9.90 7.02 18.76
CA GLY A 258 -9.96 5.60 19.11
C GLY A 258 -9.67 4.63 17.96
N THR A 259 -9.36 5.12 16.74
CA THR A 259 -9.08 4.27 15.58
C THR A 259 -7.98 4.89 14.72
N ASN A 260 -6.74 4.86 15.22
CA ASN A 260 -5.57 5.28 14.47
C ASN A 260 -4.57 4.10 14.38
N PHE A 261 -4.57 3.42 13.23
CA PHE A 261 -3.73 2.25 13.02
C PHE A 261 -2.23 2.58 13.14
N HIS A 262 -1.81 3.76 12.72
CA HIS A 262 -0.43 4.22 12.82
C HIS A 262 -0.02 4.45 14.28
N ALA A 263 -0.85 5.13 15.06
CA ALA A 263 -0.64 5.31 16.50
C ALA A 263 -0.52 3.96 17.23
N ASP A 264 -1.33 2.98 16.85
CA ASP A 264 -1.31 1.64 17.44
C ASP A 264 0.01 0.90 17.19
N VAL A 265 0.68 1.14 16.07
CA VAL A 265 2.03 0.60 15.83
C VAL A 265 2.99 1.13 16.88
N TYR A 266 3.03 2.45 17.10
CA TYR A 266 3.92 3.07 18.09
C TYR A 266 3.57 2.66 19.53
N ARG A 267 2.29 2.48 19.87
CA ARG A 267 1.90 1.92 21.17
C ARG A 267 2.48 0.51 21.39
N ARG A 268 2.43 -0.35 20.37
CA ARG A 268 3.02 -1.70 20.41
C ARG A 268 4.55 -1.66 20.48
N MET A 269 5.17 -0.61 19.98
CA MET A 269 6.61 -0.35 20.13
C MET A 269 7.01 0.09 21.53
N GLY A 270 6.05 0.30 22.45
CA GLY A 270 6.30 0.74 23.82
C GLY A 270 6.20 2.25 24.05
N TYR A 271 5.71 3.02 23.07
CA TYR A 271 5.59 4.48 23.17
C TYR A 271 4.15 4.94 23.51
N ALA A 272 3.39 4.16 24.27
CA ALA A 272 1.97 4.45 24.54
C ALA A 272 1.74 5.83 25.15
N GLU A 273 2.51 6.22 26.16
CA GLU A 273 2.39 7.54 26.84
C GLU A 273 2.66 8.69 25.88
N VAL A 274 3.72 8.59 25.07
CA VAL A 274 4.06 9.60 24.04
C VAL A 274 2.96 9.72 23.00
N VAL A 275 2.43 8.58 22.53
CA VAL A 275 1.33 8.55 21.56
C VAL A 275 0.08 9.24 22.10
N ASP A 276 -0.26 9.01 23.37
CA ASP A 276 -1.44 9.60 24.00
C ASP A 276 -1.28 11.12 24.16
N GLU A 277 -0.11 11.60 24.55
CA GLU A 277 0.18 13.03 24.66
C GLU A 277 0.18 13.73 23.29
N VAL A 278 0.88 13.17 22.30
CA VAL A 278 0.88 13.67 20.91
C VAL A 278 -0.55 13.73 20.36
N THR A 279 -1.33 12.68 20.54
CA THR A 279 -2.72 12.61 20.06
C THR A 279 -3.59 13.69 20.71
N LYS A 280 -3.47 13.87 22.04
CA LYS A 280 -4.20 14.89 22.79
C LYS A 280 -3.88 16.31 22.29
N LEU A 281 -2.59 16.63 22.16
CA LEU A 281 -2.15 17.94 21.70
C LEU A 281 -2.58 18.21 20.26
N PHE A 282 -2.37 17.23 19.36
CA PHE A 282 -2.71 17.37 17.95
C PHE A 282 -4.20 17.62 17.73
N ARG A 283 -5.07 16.90 18.45
CA ARG A 283 -6.53 17.03 18.37
C ARG A 283 -7.07 18.31 19.03
N SER A 284 -6.30 18.92 19.93
CA SER A 284 -6.58 20.22 20.50
C SER A 284 -6.05 21.38 19.65
N ASP A 285 -5.69 21.14 18.39
CA ASP A 285 -5.09 22.06 17.43
C ASP A 285 -3.75 22.66 17.89
N ARG A 286 -3.07 22.01 18.84
CA ARG A 286 -1.72 22.36 19.34
C ARG A 286 -0.64 21.55 18.63
N LYS A 287 -0.65 21.60 17.27
CA LYS A 287 0.17 20.73 16.42
C LYS A 287 1.67 20.95 16.59
N ASP A 288 2.07 22.22 16.79
CA ASP A 288 3.48 22.55 17.01
C ASP A 288 4.01 22.01 18.36
N GLU A 289 3.14 21.93 19.36
CA GLU A 289 3.49 21.34 20.65
C GLU A 289 3.49 19.79 20.55
N ALA A 290 2.55 19.21 19.84
CA ALA A 290 2.55 17.78 19.56
C ALA A 290 3.84 17.32 18.87
N ALA A 291 4.41 18.15 17.99
CA ALA A 291 5.68 17.85 17.33
C ALA A 291 6.91 17.96 18.25
N LYS A 292 6.78 18.54 19.44
CA LYS A 292 7.89 18.70 20.40
C LYS A 292 7.96 17.58 21.44
N VAL A 293 6.90 16.79 21.56
CA VAL A 293 6.87 15.61 22.41
C VAL A 293 7.76 14.51 21.84
#